data_67f840e1f72a71e55ee75aaccc47d21f
#
_entry.id   67f840e1f72a71e55ee75aaccc47d21f
#
_cell.length_a   1.000
_cell.length_b   1.000
_cell.length_c   1.000
_cell.angle_alpha   90.00
_cell.angle_beta   90.00
_cell.angle_gamma   90.00
#
_symmetry.space_group_name_H-M   'P 1'
#
loop_
_entity.id
_entity.type
_entity.pdbx_description
1 polymer ?
#
loop_
_entity_poly.entity_id
_entity_poly.type
_entity_poly.pdbx_seq_one_letter_code
_entity_poly.pdbx_strand_id
1 'polypeptide(L)'
;MNIRKTIIKSEKYNMIAIELLKKKIDINARLIGLDLGSKRIGVAICDDKRKISTPFKTIDYRNMQYLLDQLTNIIYENNISGIIIGFPINMDGSFGKAAQSVTDKANIISEKLKMDVVLWDERMSTKGAFNISKELDVNVTNRVKTVSYTHLTLPTIYSV
;
A
#
# COMPACT_ATOMS: atom_id res chain seq x y z
N MET A 1 22.00 -5.94 -10.25
CA MET A 1 21.42 -6.51 -9.03
C MET A 1 19.93 -6.22 -9.01
N ASN A 2 19.13 -7.22 -9.05
CA ASN A 2 17.70 -7.11 -9.33
C ASN A 2 16.96 -6.73 -8.05
N ILE A 3 16.74 -5.45 -7.81
CA ILE A 3 16.05 -4.86 -6.64
C ILE A 3 14.64 -5.45 -6.42
N ARG A 4 14.08 -6.12 -7.43
CA ARG A 4 12.79 -6.80 -7.37
C ARG A 4 12.73 -8.00 -6.41
N LYS A 5 13.86 -8.46 -5.88
CA LYS A 5 13.94 -9.64 -5.00
C LYS A 5 14.10 -9.34 -3.51
N THR A 6 14.27 -8.08 -3.13
CA THR A 6 14.48 -7.70 -1.73
C THR A 6 13.21 -7.17 -1.07
N ILE A 7 12.05 -7.62 -1.52
CA ILE A 7 10.85 -7.46 -0.70
C ILE A 7 10.92 -8.57 0.34
N ILE A 8 11.11 -8.15 1.55
CA ILE A 8 11.35 -8.92 2.77
C ILE A 8 10.42 -10.14 2.80
N LYS A 9 10.95 -11.28 2.39
CA LYS A 9 10.31 -12.57 2.58
C LYS A 9 10.52 -12.94 4.05
N SER A 10 9.69 -12.44 4.92
CA SER A 10 9.66 -12.90 6.30
C SER A 10 8.65 -14.05 6.37
N GLU A 11 9.15 -15.27 6.37
CA GLU A 11 8.33 -16.48 6.57
C GLU A 11 7.59 -16.50 7.92
N LYS A 12 8.00 -15.64 8.83
CA LYS A 12 7.42 -15.52 10.17
C LYS A 12 6.11 -14.70 10.18
N TYR A 13 5.92 -13.86 9.16
CA TYR A 13 4.75 -12.98 9.05
C TYR A 13 4.17 -13.11 7.63
N ASN A 14 2.86 -12.97 7.49
CA ASN A 14 2.19 -13.04 6.18
C ASN A 14 2.56 -11.85 5.25
N MET A 15 3.83 -11.43 5.27
CA MET A 15 4.36 -10.48 4.30
C MET A 15 4.82 -11.20 3.06
N ILE A 16 4.16 -10.95 1.96
CA ILE A 16 4.36 -11.64 0.70
C ILE A 16 4.74 -10.67 -0.42
N ALA A 17 5.33 -11.21 -1.47
CA ALA A 17 5.55 -10.46 -2.69
C ALA A 17 4.21 -10.18 -3.39
N ILE A 18 4.13 -9.04 -4.10
CA ILE A 18 2.91 -8.61 -4.78
C ILE A 18 2.42 -9.64 -5.81
N GLU A 19 3.33 -10.34 -6.46
CA GLU A 19 3.02 -11.40 -7.42
C GLU A 19 2.31 -12.59 -6.77
N LEU A 20 2.68 -12.91 -5.52
CA LEU A 20 2.00 -13.94 -4.74
C LEU A 20 0.61 -13.48 -4.30
N LEU A 21 0.48 -12.24 -3.86
CA LEU A 21 -0.83 -11.68 -3.51
C LEU A 21 -1.80 -11.76 -4.69
N LYS A 22 -1.35 -11.38 -5.89
CA LYS A 22 -2.15 -11.48 -7.12
C LYS A 22 -2.69 -12.88 -7.40
N LYS A 23 -1.91 -13.91 -7.08
CA LYS A 23 -2.32 -15.31 -7.28
C LYS A 23 -3.27 -15.84 -6.22
N LYS A 24 -3.23 -15.26 -5.02
CA LYS A 24 -4.03 -15.73 -3.87
C LYS A 24 -5.42 -15.12 -3.78
N ILE A 25 -5.58 -13.89 -4.28
CA ILE A 25 -6.84 -13.15 -4.15
C ILE A 25 -7.80 -13.43 -5.30
N ASP A 26 -9.06 -13.48 -4.97
CA ASP A 26 -10.13 -13.67 -5.95
C ASP A 26 -10.20 -12.52 -6.96
N ILE A 27 -10.80 -12.83 -8.12
CA ILE A 27 -10.82 -11.91 -9.28
C ILE A 27 -11.50 -10.56 -8.96
N ASN A 28 -12.50 -10.55 -8.08
CA ASN A 28 -13.26 -9.36 -7.70
C ASN A 28 -12.92 -8.85 -6.29
N ALA A 29 -11.89 -9.42 -5.65
CA ALA A 29 -11.47 -8.98 -4.34
C ALA A 29 -10.77 -7.62 -4.42
N ARG A 30 -11.08 -6.75 -3.47
CA ARG A 30 -10.47 -5.43 -3.35
C ARG A 30 -9.22 -5.47 -2.49
N LEU A 31 -8.37 -4.48 -2.69
CA LEU A 31 -7.19 -4.24 -1.88
C LEU A 31 -7.31 -2.90 -1.16
N ILE A 32 -6.73 -2.83 0.02
CA ILE A 32 -6.56 -1.60 0.78
C ILE A 32 -5.10 -1.17 0.74
N GLY A 33 -4.86 0.09 0.49
CA GLY A 33 -3.55 0.73 0.59
C GLY A 33 -3.46 1.56 1.86
N LEU A 34 -2.35 1.43 2.57
CA LEU A 34 -2.08 2.16 3.80
C LEU A 34 -0.78 2.96 3.70
N ASP A 35 -0.85 4.22 4.10
CA ASP A 35 0.28 5.09 4.34
C ASP A 35 0.42 5.31 5.85
N LEU A 36 1.36 4.60 6.47
CA LEU A 36 1.52 4.55 7.92
C LEU A 36 2.35 5.73 8.45
N GLY A 37 1.75 6.90 8.51
CA GLY A 37 2.36 8.06 9.18
C GLY A 37 2.44 7.91 10.71
N SER A 38 3.16 8.83 11.35
CA SER A 38 3.33 8.84 12.81
C SER A 38 2.07 9.28 13.56
N LYS A 39 1.31 10.20 12.98
CA LYS A 39 0.09 10.77 13.58
C LYS A 39 -1.18 10.42 12.81
N ARG A 40 -1.05 10.14 11.52
CA ARG A 40 -2.17 9.86 10.62
C ARG A 40 -1.85 8.68 9.72
N ILE A 41 -2.86 7.89 9.46
CA ILE A 41 -2.79 6.77 8.54
C ILE A 41 -3.69 7.10 7.35
N GLY A 42 -3.10 7.23 6.18
CA GLY A 42 -3.84 7.36 4.94
C GLY A 42 -4.39 6.01 4.49
N VAL A 43 -5.63 5.97 4.06
CA VAL A 43 -6.31 4.77 3.58
C VAL A 43 -6.85 5.01 2.19
N ALA A 44 -6.52 4.13 1.27
CA ALA A 44 -7.10 4.08 -0.07
C ALA A 44 -7.65 2.67 -0.36
N ILE A 45 -8.66 2.59 -1.20
CA ILE A 45 -9.27 1.31 -1.59
C ILE A 45 -9.33 1.25 -3.11
N CYS A 46 -9.01 0.11 -3.70
CA CYS A 46 -9.19 -0.09 -5.14
C CYS A 46 -10.63 -0.51 -5.47
N ASP A 47 -11.02 -0.32 -6.74
CA ASP A 47 -12.24 -0.89 -7.29
C ASP A 47 -12.15 -2.42 -7.37
N ASP A 48 -13.26 -3.08 -7.65
CA ASP A 48 -13.36 -4.54 -7.79
C ASP A 48 -12.51 -5.10 -8.95
N LYS A 49 -12.31 -4.29 -9.99
CA LYS A 49 -11.42 -4.63 -11.12
C LYS A 49 -9.95 -4.33 -10.83
N ARG A 50 -9.66 -3.70 -9.69
CA ARG A 50 -8.32 -3.30 -9.27
C ARG A 50 -7.56 -2.43 -10.29
N LYS A 51 -8.29 -1.59 -11.01
CA LYS A 51 -7.74 -0.66 -12.00
C LYS A 51 -7.55 0.74 -11.43
N ILE A 52 -8.44 1.15 -10.54
CA ILE A 52 -8.46 2.49 -9.96
C ILE A 52 -8.39 2.36 -8.45
N SER A 53 -7.55 3.20 -7.84
CA SER A 53 -7.47 3.36 -6.39
C SER A 53 -7.96 4.74 -6.01
N THR A 54 -8.80 4.82 -5.00
CA THR A 54 -9.40 6.06 -4.53
C THR A 54 -9.04 6.30 -3.06
N PRO A 55 -8.66 7.52 -2.69
CA PRO A 55 -8.58 7.89 -1.27
C PRO A 55 -9.91 7.60 -0.57
N PHE A 56 -9.83 6.90 0.55
CA PHE A 56 -11.03 6.47 1.27
C PHE A 56 -11.21 7.23 2.57
N LYS A 57 -10.18 7.24 3.42
CA LYS A 57 -10.25 7.81 4.77
C LYS A 57 -8.86 8.14 5.29
N THR A 58 -8.78 9.09 6.19
CA THR A 58 -7.61 9.29 7.05
C THR A 58 -7.98 8.88 8.47
N ILE A 59 -7.18 8.04 9.09
CA ILE A 59 -7.35 7.60 10.48
C ILE A 59 -6.33 8.34 11.34
N ASP A 60 -6.79 9.05 12.36
CA ASP A 60 -5.88 9.61 13.37
C ASP A 60 -5.32 8.47 14.22
N TYR A 61 -4.00 8.34 14.23
CA TYR A 61 -3.33 7.27 14.96
C TYR A 61 -3.33 7.59 16.46
N ARG A 62 -4.03 6.78 17.22
CA ARG A 62 -4.07 6.87 18.70
C ARG A 62 -3.20 5.80 19.34
N ASN A 63 -3.43 4.55 18.97
CA ASN A 63 -2.66 3.39 19.36
C ASN A 63 -2.94 2.25 18.36
N MET A 64 -2.21 1.17 18.49
CA MET A 64 -2.32 0.04 17.56
C MET A 64 -3.69 -0.65 17.64
N GLN A 65 -4.26 -0.81 18.81
CA GLN A 65 -5.58 -1.45 18.95
C GLN A 65 -6.67 -0.64 18.23
N TYR A 66 -6.68 0.67 18.41
CA TYR A 66 -7.62 1.56 17.70
C TYR A 66 -7.46 1.44 16.17
N LEU A 67 -6.22 1.40 15.67
CA LEU A 67 -5.96 1.20 14.25
C LEU A 67 -6.50 -0.14 13.75
N LEU A 68 -6.25 -1.23 14.47
CA LEU A 68 -6.74 -2.57 14.12
C LEU A 68 -8.27 -2.62 14.09
N ASP A 69 -8.94 -1.99 15.03
CA ASP A 69 -10.41 -1.92 15.06
C ASP A 69 -10.97 -1.16 13.85
N GLN A 70 -10.35 -0.02 13.51
CA GLN A 70 -10.73 0.74 12.31
C GLN A 70 -10.50 -0.07 11.03
N LEU A 71 -9.36 -0.73 10.91
CA LEU A 71 -9.04 -1.55 9.74
C LEU A 71 -9.97 -2.76 9.62
N THR A 72 -10.30 -3.42 10.72
CA THR A 72 -11.23 -4.55 10.74
C THR A 72 -12.59 -4.16 10.15
N ASN A 73 -13.14 -3.03 10.57
CA ASN A 73 -14.41 -2.52 10.05
C ASN A 73 -14.32 -2.23 8.54
N ILE A 74 -13.27 -1.51 8.12
CA ILE A 74 -13.08 -1.16 6.70
C ILE A 74 -12.93 -2.42 5.83
N ILE A 75 -12.16 -3.38 6.29
CA ILE A 75 -11.91 -4.65 5.59
C ILE A 75 -13.21 -5.42 5.39
N TYR A 76 -13.99 -5.53 6.44
CA TYR A 76 -15.27 -6.25 6.39
C TYR A 76 -16.29 -5.56 5.48
N GLU A 77 -16.48 -4.25 5.65
CA GLU A 77 -17.47 -3.46 4.89
C GLU A 77 -17.16 -3.37 3.39
N ASN A 78 -15.88 -3.45 3.01
CA ASN A 78 -15.44 -3.21 1.63
C ASN A 78 -14.94 -4.47 0.92
N ASN A 79 -15.10 -5.65 1.49
CA ASN A 79 -14.63 -6.93 0.92
C ASN A 79 -13.15 -6.89 0.53
N ILE A 80 -12.31 -6.48 1.47
CA ILE A 80 -10.86 -6.39 1.28
C ILE A 80 -10.22 -7.76 1.51
N SER A 81 -9.36 -8.18 0.59
CA SER A 81 -8.66 -9.48 0.66
C SER A 81 -7.14 -9.37 0.75
N GLY A 82 -6.60 -8.18 0.72
CA GLY A 82 -5.16 -7.96 0.86
C GLY A 82 -4.83 -6.53 1.23
N ILE A 83 -3.69 -6.35 1.87
CA ILE A 83 -3.22 -5.07 2.38
C ILE A 83 -1.90 -4.71 1.70
N ILE A 84 -1.80 -3.50 1.20
CA ILE A 84 -0.57 -2.93 0.67
C ILE A 84 -0.17 -1.76 1.56
N ILE A 85 1.05 -1.77 2.05
CA ILE A 85 1.57 -0.73 2.92
C ILE A 85 2.73 -0.03 2.23
N GLY A 86 2.68 1.30 2.15
CA GLY A 86 3.78 2.12 1.65
C GLY A 86 5.02 1.94 2.52
N PHE A 87 6.16 1.67 1.90
CA PHE A 87 7.42 1.39 2.59
C PHE A 87 8.45 2.47 2.26
N PRO A 88 8.81 3.32 3.25
CA PRO A 88 9.74 4.42 3.02
C PRO A 88 11.18 3.90 2.99
N ILE A 89 11.74 3.80 1.79
CA ILE A 89 13.16 3.50 1.59
C ILE A 89 13.90 4.81 1.29
N ASN A 90 15.06 5.01 1.90
CA ASN A 90 15.90 6.15 1.62
C ASN A 90 16.37 6.15 0.15
N MET A 91 16.74 7.32 -0.37
CA MET A 91 17.18 7.46 -1.77
C MET A 91 18.41 6.61 -2.11
N ASP A 92 19.28 6.35 -1.13
CA ASP A 92 20.44 5.45 -1.25
C ASP A 92 20.11 3.96 -1.16
N GLY A 93 18.82 3.63 -0.92
CA GLY A 93 18.35 2.24 -0.76
C GLY A 93 18.45 1.70 0.67
N SER A 94 18.93 2.48 1.62
CA SER A 94 19.01 2.09 3.02
C SER A 94 17.65 2.17 3.73
N PHE A 95 17.53 1.44 4.85
CA PHE A 95 16.34 1.43 5.69
C PHE A 95 16.58 2.30 6.92
N GLY A 96 15.81 3.38 7.04
CA GLY A 96 15.84 4.26 8.20
C GLY A 96 14.84 3.87 9.30
N LYS A 97 14.75 4.72 10.33
CA LYS A 97 13.82 4.53 11.44
C LYS A 97 12.35 4.46 10.99
N ALA A 98 11.98 5.23 9.97
CA ALA A 98 10.64 5.20 9.41
C ALA A 98 10.31 3.83 8.79
N ALA A 99 11.25 3.24 8.04
CA ALA A 99 11.09 1.90 7.46
C ALA A 99 10.94 0.84 8.55
N GLN A 100 11.74 0.91 9.63
CA GLN A 100 11.61 -0.01 10.75
C GLN A 100 10.25 0.12 11.43
N SER A 101 9.79 1.33 11.70
CA SER A 101 8.46 1.58 12.30
C SER A 101 7.33 1.02 11.44
N VAL A 102 7.41 1.18 10.11
CA VAL A 102 6.43 0.61 9.19
C VAL A 102 6.46 -0.90 9.20
N THR A 103 7.65 -1.50 9.22
CA THR A 103 7.82 -2.96 9.30
C THR A 103 7.17 -3.53 10.56
N ASP A 104 7.43 -2.91 11.72
CA ASP A 104 6.87 -3.35 13.00
C ASP A 104 5.34 -3.29 13.00
N LYS A 105 4.78 -2.19 12.52
CA LYS A 105 3.32 -2.04 12.39
C LYS A 105 2.73 -3.01 11.39
N ALA A 106 3.38 -3.22 10.25
CA ALA A 106 2.94 -4.15 9.22
C ALA A 106 2.89 -5.59 9.74
N ASN A 107 3.89 -6.00 10.53
CA ASN A 107 3.91 -7.30 11.18
C ASN A 107 2.73 -7.50 12.12
N ILE A 108 2.45 -6.51 12.98
CA ILE A 108 1.32 -6.56 13.91
C ILE A 108 -0.01 -6.62 13.15
N ILE A 109 -0.17 -5.80 12.11
CA ILE A 109 -1.37 -5.78 11.26
C ILE A 109 -1.59 -7.15 10.62
N SER A 110 -0.56 -7.71 10.00
CA SER A 110 -0.62 -9.02 9.35
C SER A 110 -0.99 -10.14 10.32
N GLU A 111 -0.33 -10.16 11.47
CA GLU A 111 -0.57 -11.17 12.50
C GLU A 111 -1.97 -11.08 13.11
N LYS A 112 -2.40 -9.87 13.48
CA LYS A 112 -3.67 -9.65 14.18
C LYS A 112 -4.89 -9.77 13.27
N LEU A 113 -4.79 -9.27 12.06
CA LEU A 113 -5.87 -9.35 11.08
C LEU A 113 -5.84 -10.66 10.27
N LYS A 114 -4.77 -11.44 10.39
CA LYS A 114 -4.54 -12.69 9.63
C LYS A 114 -4.70 -12.49 8.12
N MET A 115 -4.15 -11.39 7.64
CA MET A 115 -4.20 -11.01 6.24
C MET A 115 -2.81 -10.91 5.63
N ASP A 116 -2.73 -11.21 4.35
CA ASP A 116 -1.51 -11.01 3.57
C ASP A 116 -1.22 -9.51 3.44
N VAL A 117 0.01 -9.14 3.77
CA VAL A 117 0.51 -7.77 3.69
C VAL A 117 1.66 -7.70 2.69
N VAL A 118 1.61 -6.72 1.80
CA VAL A 118 2.69 -6.38 0.88
C VAL A 118 3.28 -5.04 1.28
N LEU A 119 4.59 -4.97 1.45
CA LEU A 119 5.31 -3.71 1.58
C LEU A 119 5.69 -3.20 0.19
N TRP A 120 5.29 -1.99 -0.13
CA TRP A 120 5.51 -1.38 -1.43
C TRP A 120 6.48 -0.20 -1.32
N ASP A 121 7.56 -0.25 -2.09
CA ASP A 121 8.55 0.84 -2.15
C ASP A 121 7.90 2.13 -2.69
N GLU A 122 7.77 3.15 -1.84
CA GLU A 122 7.15 4.43 -2.18
C GLU A 122 7.86 5.17 -3.32
N ARG A 123 9.16 4.95 -3.51
CA ARG A 123 9.90 5.52 -4.64
C ARG A 123 9.35 5.03 -6.00
N MET A 124 8.79 3.83 -6.03
CA MET A 124 8.17 3.24 -7.22
C MET A 124 6.83 3.89 -7.56
N SER A 125 6.07 4.35 -6.56
CA SER A 125 4.77 4.99 -6.75
C SER A 125 4.88 6.30 -7.54
N THR A 126 5.87 7.12 -7.24
CA THR A 126 6.12 8.39 -7.96
C THR A 126 6.45 8.14 -9.44
N LYS A 127 7.28 7.15 -9.74
CA LYS A 127 7.62 6.78 -11.13
C LYS A 127 6.41 6.19 -11.86
N GLY A 128 5.64 5.33 -11.21
CA GLY A 128 4.44 4.74 -11.77
C GLY A 128 3.37 5.78 -12.11
N ALA A 129 3.07 6.68 -11.19
CA ALA A 129 2.14 7.79 -11.40
C ALA A 129 2.59 8.73 -12.54
N PHE A 130 3.88 8.99 -12.65
CA PHE A 130 4.44 9.80 -13.72
C PHE A 130 4.28 9.14 -15.11
N ASN A 131 4.52 7.85 -15.18
CA ASN A 131 4.37 7.08 -16.43
C ASN A 131 2.89 7.03 -16.87
N ILE A 132 1.97 6.75 -15.95
CA ILE A 132 0.54 6.72 -16.23
C ILE A 132 0.03 8.09 -16.72
N SER A 133 0.43 9.16 -16.04
CA SER A 133 0.03 10.50 -16.45
C SER A 133 0.61 10.92 -17.80
N LYS A 134 1.76 10.37 -18.18
CA LYS A 134 2.36 10.57 -19.51
C LYS A 134 1.61 9.78 -20.58
N GLU A 135 1.21 8.57 -20.29
CA GLU A 135 0.43 7.73 -21.21
C GLU A 135 -1.00 8.26 -21.43
N LEU A 136 -1.57 8.92 -20.42
CA LEU A 136 -2.91 9.51 -20.51
C LEU A 136 -2.93 10.94 -21.03
N ASP A 137 -1.79 11.49 -21.46
CA ASP A 137 -1.66 12.85 -22.01
C ASP A 137 -2.19 13.95 -21.07
N VAL A 138 -2.07 13.73 -19.77
CA VAL A 138 -2.58 14.63 -18.73
C VAL A 138 -1.66 15.83 -18.57
N ASN A 139 -2.21 17.04 -18.55
CA ASN A 139 -1.49 18.30 -18.40
C ASN A 139 -0.61 18.30 -17.12
N VAL A 140 0.58 18.88 -17.21
CA VAL A 140 1.59 18.97 -16.14
C VAL A 140 1.01 19.53 -14.84
N THR A 141 0.13 20.53 -14.91
CA THR A 141 -0.51 21.14 -13.74
C THR A 141 -1.41 20.15 -12.98
N ASN A 142 -2.10 19.28 -13.71
CA ASN A 142 -2.91 18.22 -13.12
C ASN A 142 -2.04 17.10 -12.56
N ARG A 143 -0.86 16.87 -13.14
CA ARG A 143 0.13 15.90 -12.62
C ARG A 143 0.62 16.25 -11.23
N VAL A 144 0.89 17.53 -10.97
CA VAL A 144 1.31 18.00 -9.64
C VAL A 144 0.22 17.77 -8.59
N LYS A 145 -1.03 18.02 -8.93
CA LYS A 145 -2.17 17.72 -8.04
C LYS A 145 -2.33 16.23 -7.79
N THR A 146 -2.16 15.42 -8.82
CA THR A 146 -2.22 13.96 -8.73
C THR A 146 -1.09 13.40 -7.86
N VAL A 147 0.13 13.95 -7.97
CA VAL A 147 1.29 13.55 -7.15
C VAL A 147 1.05 13.80 -5.65
N SER A 148 0.35 14.88 -5.27
CA SER A 148 0.04 15.13 -3.86
C SER A 148 -0.93 14.09 -3.25
N TYR A 149 -1.63 13.32 -4.08
CA TYR A 149 -2.51 12.21 -3.66
C TYR A 149 -1.91 10.82 -3.88
N THR A 150 -0.73 10.71 -4.51
CA THR A 150 -0.12 9.42 -4.85
C THR A 150 0.35 8.60 -3.67
N HIS A 151 0.53 9.19 -2.50
CA HIS A 151 0.79 8.45 -1.26
C HIS A 151 -0.37 7.53 -0.85
N LEU A 152 -1.56 7.76 -1.39
CA LEU A 152 -2.78 7.01 -1.10
C LEU A 152 -3.20 6.08 -2.25
N THR A 153 -2.49 6.10 -3.38
CA THR A 153 -2.81 5.24 -4.51
C THR A 153 -2.12 3.90 -4.40
N LEU A 154 -2.87 2.85 -4.59
CA LEU A 154 -2.31 1.51 -4.73
C LEU A 154 -1.44 1.44 -5.98
N PRO A 155 -0.32 0.68 -5.93
CA PRO A 155 0.50 0.47 -7.11
C PRO A 155 -0.34 -0.12 -8.24
N THR A 156 -0.13 0.38 -9.47
CA THR A 156 -0.76 -0.17 -10.68
C THR A 156 -0.19 -1.54 -11.04
N ILE A 157 -0.39 -2.48 -10.16
CA ILE A 157 -0.04 -3.89 -10.34
C ILE A 157 -0.97 -4.59 -11.33
N TYR A 158 -1.94 -3.90 -11.88
CA TYR A 158 -3.07 -4.47 -12.60
C TYR A 158 -3.15 -4.06 -14.06
N SER A 159 -2.27 -3.20 -14.55
CA SER A 159 -2.03 -3.07 -15.97
C SER A 159 -1.32 -4.33 -16.46
N VAL A 160 -2.08 -5.19 -16.99
CA VAL A 160 -1.55 -6.30 -17.78
C VAL A 160 -0.97 -5.72 -19.04
#